data_e1ae04ca06b113005d32a2eb7ec5e71b
#
_entry.id   e1ae04ca06b113005d32a2eb7ec5e71b
#
_cell.length_a   1.000
_cell.length_b   1.000
_cell.length_c   1.000
_cell.angle_alpha   90.00
_cell.angle_beta   90.00
_cell.angle_gamma   90.00
#
_symmetry.space_group_name_H-M   'P 1'
#
loop_
_entity.id
_entity.type
_entity.pdbx_description
1 polymer ?
#
loop_
_entity_poly.entity_id
_entity_poly.type
_entity_poly.pdbx_seq_one_letter_code
_entity_poly.pdbx_strand_id
1 'polypeptide(L)'
;MKDFLIRGMTGDGFVKITAVQTTAMVERMRQIHKTLPLATAALGRTLTAVSMMGNELKYEKGSVTLQIRGDGPLGAVTAVSDSEGNVRGYLQNPAAVLPLREDGHLNVGAGIGREGILTVIKDIGEREPFTGRIELQSGEIAEDVAAYYVLSEQIPTVCALGVLVDRDQSVKCAGGYLLQLMPGAPAGLVDLLEYRVADVGSVTARLEKGMDMRQVAEELLYGMDLQLMEEHPVAYECKCSRKKVESALVSMGREEMERMIEEEEQISVTCQFCDAVYTFGRKDLEELLRSTKK
;
A
#
# COMPACT_ATOMS: atom_id res chain seq x y z
N MET A 1 -4.92 18.55 -5.28
CA MET A 1 -6.03 17.64 -5.63
C MET A 1 -6.34 16.80 -4.39
N LYS A 2 -7.59 16.42 -4.17
CA LYS A 2 -7.93 15.48 -3.08
C LYS A 2 -7.74 14.05 -3.60
N ASP A 3 -7.21 13.18 -2.76
CA ASP A 3 -7.10 11.76 -3.08
C ASP A 3 -8.47 11.10 -2.97
N PHE A 4 -8.75 10.20 -3.88
CA PHE A 4 -10.02 9.46 -3.93
C PHE A 4 -9.83 8.10 -4.59
N LEU A 5 -10.70 7.17 -4.26
CA LEU A 5 -10.80 5.86 -4.84
C LEU A 5 -12.12 5.73 -5.58
N ILE A 6 -12.10 5.11 -6.75
CA ILE A 6 -13.28 4.71 -7.49
C ILE A 6 -13.30 3.22 -7.71
N ARG A 7 -14.51 2.65 -7.77
CA ARG A 7 -14.76 1.29 -8.22
C ARG A 7 -15.87 1.29 -9.26
N GLY A 8 -15.68 0.57 -10.32
CA GLY A 8 -16.64 0.45 -11.40
C GLY A 8 -16.59 -0.90 -12.11
N MET A 9 -17.54 -1.09 -13.00
CA MET A 9 -17.66 -2.30 -13.81
C MET A 9 -18.19 -1.91 -15.21
N THR A 10 -17.76 -2.64 -16.23
CA THR A 10 -18.33 -2.48 -17.56
C THR A 10 -19.79 -2.93 -17.61
N GLY A 11 -20.60 -2.36 -18.51
CA GLY A 11 -22.03 -2.64 -18.60
C GLY A 11 -22.37 -4.10 -18.87
N ASP A 12 -21.45 -4.84 -19.51
CA ASP A 12 -21.54 -6.28 -19.72
C ASP A 12 -21.14 -7.12 -18.49
N GLY A 13 -20.59 -6.49 -17.45
CA GLY A 13 -20.18 -7.13 -16.20
C GLY A 13 -18.89 -7.95 -16.27
N PHE A 14 -18.11 -7.87 -17.36
CA PHE A 14 -16.92 -8.69 -17.53
C PHE A 14 -15.61 -8.04 -17.06
N VAL A 15 -15.57 -6.72 -16.91
CA VAL A 15 -14.38 -6.01 -16.43
C VAL A 15 -14.71 -5.18 -15.20
N LYS A 16 -14.04 -5.47 -14.10
CA LYS A 16 -14.05 -4.64 -12.89
C LYS A 16 -12.81 -3.75 -12.90
N ILE A 17 -12.98 -2.48 -12.55
CA ILE A 17 -11.89 -1.54 -12.30
C ILE A 17 -11.97 -1.03 -10.87
N THR A 18 -10.81 -0.99 -10.20
CA THR A 18 -10.58 -0.20 -8.99
C THR A 18 -9.43 0.75 -9.28
N ALA A 19 -9.65 2.04 -9.16
CA ALA A 19 -8.62 3.04 -9.42
C ALA A 19 -8.54 4.04 -8.28
N VAL A 20 -7.33 4.52 -7.98
CA VAL A 20 -7.10 5.41 -6.84
C VAL A 20 -6.08 6.49 -7.19
N GLN A 21 -6.40 7.73 -6.82
CA GLN A 21 -5.44 8.84 -6.82
C GLN A 21 -4.89 8.99 -5.41
N THR A 22 -3.56 9.05 -5.29
CA THR A 22 -2.85 8.95 -4.00
C THR A 22 -1.77 10.01 -3.80
N THR A 23 -1.83 11.12 -4.53
CA THR A 23 -0.78 12.16 -4.52
C THR A 23 -0.55 12.75 -3.13
N ALA A 24 -1.61 13.19 -2.45
CA ALA A 24 -1.51 13.77 -1.11
C ALA A 24 -1.13 12.72 -0.05
N MET A 25 -1.64 11.50 -0.19
CA MET A 25 -1.34 10.35 0.65
C MET A 25 0.15 9.99 0.61
N VAL A 26 0.74 9.89 -0.59
CA VAL A 26 2.15 9.56 -0.78
C VAL A 26 3.04 10.72 -0.33
N GLU A 27 2.66 11.97 -0.60
CA GLU A 27 3.40 13.13 -0.09
C GLU A 27 3.37 13.18 1.46
N ARG A 28 2.24 12.86 2.08
CA ARG A 28 2.15 12.78 3.55
C ARG A 28 3.08 11.70 4.12
N MET A 29 3.12 10.52 3.51
CA MET A 29 4.05 9.44 3.85
C MET A 29 5.50 9.91 3.73
N ARG A 30 5.86 10.56 2.61
CA ARG A 30 7.21 11.10 2.39
C ARG A 30 7.65 12.06 3.48
N GLN A 31 6.76 12.96 3.89
CA GLN A 31 7.03 13.95 4.95
C GLN A 31 7.25 13.28 6.31
N ILE A 32 6.46 12.25 6.65
CA ILE A 32 6.58 11.51 7.90
C ILE A 32 7.92 10.78 7.95
N HIS A 33 8.20 9.95 6.93
CA HIS A 33 9.36 9.05 6.94
C HIS A 33 10.61 9.65 6.31
N LYS A 34 10.54 10.90 5.79
CA LYS A 34 11.65 11.61 5.14
C LYS A 34 12.32 10.77 4.06
N THR A 35 11.51 10.06 3.26
CA THR A 35 12.00 9.15 2.24
C THR A 35 12.66 9.89 1.09
N LEU A 36 13.79 9.36 0.59
CA LEU A 36 14.40 9.78 -0.67
C LEU A 36 13.58 9.27 -1.88
N PRO A 37 13.77 9.81 -3.09
CA PRO A 37 12.91 9.56 -4.25
C PRO A 37 12.66 8.08 -4.54
N LEU A 38 13.69 7.21 -4.48
CA LEU A 38 13.54 5.78 -4.71
C LEU A 38 12.60 5.13 -3.69
N ALA A 39 12.81 5.42 -2.42
CA ALA A 39 11.98 4.92 -1.32
C ALA A 39 10.55 5.49 -1.37
N THR A 40 10.41 6.78 -1.76
CA THR A 40 9.11 7.42 -1.98
C THR A 40 8.33 6.71 -3.07
N ALA A 41 8.97 6.40 -4.20
CA ALA A 41 8.31 5.69 -5.30
C ALA A 41 7.91 4.27 -4.90
N ALA A 42 8.80 3.52 -4.24
CA ALA A 42 8.52 2.15 -3.82
C ALA A 42 7.39 2.07 -2.79
N LEU A 43 7.49 2.80 -1.67
CA LEU A 43 6.45 2.79 -0.64
C LEU A 43 5.15 3.42 -1.16
N GLY A 44 5.21 4.47 -1.98
CA GLY A 44 4.05 5.10 -2.58
C GLY A 44 3.27 4.15 -3.51
N ARG A 45 3.96 3.38 -4.36
CA ARG A 45 3.32 2.32 -5.18
C ARG A 45 2.69 1.24 -4.28
N THR A 46 3.38 0.83 -3.21
CA THR A 46 2.85 -0.18 -2.27
C THR A 46 1.60 0.32 -1.55
N LEU A 47 1.58 1.61 -1.11
CA LEU A 47 0.41 2.25 -0.51
C LEU A 47 -0.75 2.34 -1.49
N THR A 48 -0.48 2.71 -2.75
CA THR A 48 -1.48 2.77 -3.82
C THR A 48 -2.11 1.40 -4.07
N ALA A 49 -1.29 0.35 -4.17
CA ALA A 49 -1.77 -1.01 -4.37
C ALA A 49 -2.63 -1.49 -3.19
N VAL A 50 -2.13 -1.34 -1.95
CA VAL A 50 -2.85 -1.84 -0.77
C VAL A 50 -4.15 -1.06 -0.52
N SER A 51 -4.24 0.22 -0.90
CA SER A 51 -5.47 1.01 -0.85
C SER A 51 -6.59 0.36 -1.67
N MET A 52 -6.28 -0.02 -2.91
CA MET A 52 -7.22 -0.73 -3.78
C MET A 52 -7.58 -2.12 -3.23
N MET A 53 -6.59 -2.86 -2.74
CA MET A 53 -6.79 -4.19 -2.15
C MET A 53 -7.65 -4.15 -0.88
N GLY A 54 -7.49 -3.12 -0.05
CA GLY A 54 -8.30 -2.93 1.16
C GLY A 54 -9.76 -2.67 0.84
N ASN A 55 -10.03 -1.83 -0.15
CA ASN A 55 -11.40 -1.53 -0.60
C ASN A 55 -12.13 -2.74 -1.20
N GLU A 56 -11.41 -3.81 -1.58
CA GLU A 56 -12.04 -5.06 -2.00
C GLU A 56 -12.62 -5.90 -0.84
N LEU A 57 -12.23 -5.59 0.41
CA LEU A 57 -12.76 -6.28 1.57
C LEU A 57 -14.25 -5.96 1.77
N LYS A 58 -15.04 -7.00 2.02
CA LYS A 58 -16.48 -6.90 2.31
C LYS A 58 -16.80 -6.66 3.80
N TYR A 59 -15.77 -6.45 4.62
CA TYR A 59 -15.85 -6.36 6.07
C TYR A 59 -15.42 -4.99 6.55
N GLU A 60 -16.33 -4.22 7.18
CA GLU A 60 -16.10 -2.84 7.61
C GLU A 60 -14.87 -2.64 8.52
N LYS A 61 -14.53 -3.65 9.32
CA LYS A 61 -13.37 -3.61 10.23
C LYS A 61 -12.17 -4.38 9.70
N GLY A 62 -12.24 -4.81 8.44
CA GLY A 62 -11.16 -5.55 7.80
C GLY A 62 -9.92 -4.70 7.55
N SER A 63 -8.79 -5.37 7.39
CA SER A 63 -7.56 -4.75 6.92
C SER A 63 -6.78 -5.67 5.99
N VAL A 64 -6.05 -5.08 5.06
CA VAL A 64 -5.08 -5.79 4.23
C VAL A 64 -3.70 -5.26 4.54
N THR A 65 -2.76 -6.18 4.82
CA THR A 65 -1.34 -5.87 4.90
C THR A 65 -0.64 -6.43 3.66
N LEU A 66 0.06 -5.57 2.95
CA LEU A 66 0.96 -5.93 1.85
C LEU A 66 2.39 -5.76 2.33
N GLN A 67 3.15 -6.84 2.36
CA GLN A 67 4.57 -6.83 2.71
C GLN A 67 5.38 -7.36 1.54
N ILE A 68 6.38 -6.61 1.12
CA ILE A 68 7.33 -6.97 0.07
C ILE A 68 8.71 -7.03 0.70
N ARG A 69 9.37 -8.17 0.59
CA ARG A 69 10.72 -8.37 1.08
C ARG A 69 11.56 -8.99 -0.02
N GLY A 70 12.39 -8.19 -0.65
CA GLY A 70 13.38 -8.62 -1.62
C GLY A 70 14.80 -8.49 -1.08
N ASP A 71 15.77 -8.79 -1.92
CA ASP A 71 17.22 -8.71 -1.66
C ASP A 71 17.82 -7.35 -1.99
N GLY A 72 17.00 -6.37 -2.41
CA GLY A 72 17.44 -5.01 -2.77
C GLY A 72 17.67 -4.09 -1.57
N PRO A 73 18.30 -2.92 -1.78
CA PRO A 73 18.74 -2.01 -0.72
C PRO A 73 17.60 -1.30 0.02
N LEU A 74 16.37 -1.30 -0.45
CA LEU A 74 15.21 -0.76 0.25
C LEU A 74 14.81 -1.61 1.47
N GLY A 75 15.19 -2.91 1.47
CA GLY A 75 14.77 -3.87 2.47
C GLY A 75 13.27 -4.14 2.43
N ALA A 76 12.69 -4.48 3.57
CA ALA A 76 11.27 -4.76 3.66
C ALA A 76 10.42 -3.49 3.52
N VAL A 77 9.39 -3.54 2.66
CA VAL A 77 8.35 -2.52 2.50
C VAL A 77 7.04 -3.09 3.02
N THR A 78 6.39 -2.38 3.93
CA THR A 78 5.13 -2.82 4.54
C THR A 78 4.09 -1.70 4.44
N ALA A 79 2.92 -2.03 3.91
CA ALA A 79 1.78 -1.13 3.84
C ALA A 79 0.51 -1.84 4.32
N VAL A 80 -0.37 -1.10 4.96
CA VAL A 80 -1.64 -1.60 5.52
C VAL A 80 -2.76 -0.68 5.06
N SER A 81 -3.86 -1.25 4.59
CA SER A 81 -5.10 -0.54 4.30
C SER A 81 -6.23 -1.05 5.17
N ASP A 82 -7.17 -0.17 5.52
CA ASP A 82 -8.49 -0.59 5.99
C ASP A 82 -9.44 -0.85 4.80
N SER A 83 -10.68 -1.24 5.10
CA SER A 83 -11.71 -1.53 4.08
C SER A 83 -12.20 -0.29 3.32
N GLU A 84 -11.90 0.91 3.80
CA GLU A 84 -12.21 2.17 3.12
C GLU A 84 -11.07 2.66 2.22
N GLY A 85 -9.95 1.91 2.15
CA GLY A 85 -8.79 2.28 1.35
C GLY A 85 -7.86 3.31 2.00
N ASN A 86 -8.09 3.70 3.27
CA ASN A 86 -7.14 4.52 4.02
C ASN A 86 -5.91 3.69 4.38
N VAL A 87 -4.73 4.29 4.24
CA VAL A 87 -3.48 3.53 4.34
C VAL A 87 -2.50 4.09 5.35
N ARG A 88 -1.57 3.22 5.75
CA ARG A 88 -0.32 3.54 6.45
C ARG A 88 0.76 2.57 6.02
N GLY A 89 2.00 2.97 6.08
CA GLY A 89 3.09 2.08 5.68
C GLY A 89 4.44 2.63 6.10
N TYR A 90 5.45 1.80 6.01
CA TYR A 90 6.85 2.13 6.25
C TYR A 90 7.76 1.21 5.44
N LEU A 91 9.02 1.55 5.35
CA LEU A 91 10.06 0.70 4.76
C LEU A 91 11.33 0.73 5.61
N GLN A 92 12.16 -0.28 5.42
CA GLN A 92 13.33 -0.49 6.28
C GLN A 92 14.44 0.56 6.03
N ASN A 93 14.66 0.94 4.76
CA ASN A 93 15.70 1.90 4.42
C ASN A 93 15.14 3.08 3.60
N PRO A 94 14.66 4.15 4.27
CA PRO A 94 14.09 5.32 3.60
C PRO A 94 15.12 6.17 2.84
N ALA A 95 16.40 5.97 3.10
CA ALA A 95 17.50 6.72 2.51
C ALA A 95 18.23 5.96 1.38
N ALA A 96 17.67 4.82 0.91
CA ALA A 96 18.28 4.06 -0.17
C ALA A 96 18.35 4.88 -1.47
N VAL A 97 19.49 4.79 -2.16
CA VAL A 97 19.75 5.47 -3.43
C VAL A 97 20.30 4.44 -4.43
N LEU A 98 19.80 4.49 -5.65
CA LEU A 98 20.33 3.78 -6.79
C LEU A 98 20.45 4.72 -8.00
N PRO A 99 21.33 4.42 -8.96
CA PRO A 99 21.34 5.11 -10.24
C PRO A 99 19.97 4.99 -10.93
N LEU A 100 19.60 6.03 -11.68
CA LEU A 100 18.43 5.97 -12.54
C LEU A 100 18.61 4.86 -13.59
N ARG A 101 17.50 4.36 -14.10
CA ARG A 101 17.49 3.48 -15.27
C ARG A 101 17.94 4.26 -16.51
N GLU A 102 18.29 3.56 -17.58
CA GLU A 102 18.70 4.17 -18.86
C GLU A 102 17.62 5.07 -19.46
N ASP A 103 16.34 4.78 -19.16
CA ASP A 103 15.18 5.58 -19.56
C ASP A 103 14.92 6.80 -18.66
N GLY A 104 15.78 7.05 -17.67
CA GLY A 104 15.69 8.17 -16.73
C GLY A 104 14.72 7.94 -15.57
N HIS A 105 14.11 6.77 -15.44
CA HIS A 105 13.21 6.46 -14.34
C HIS A 105 13.94 5.94 -13.09
N LEU A 106 13.27 6.06 -11.93
CA LEU A 106 13.73 5.45 -10.67
C LEU A 106 13.75 3.93 -10.80
N ASN A 107 14.84 3.30 -10.38
CA ASN A 107 15.02 1.85 -10.49
C ASN A 107 14.40 1.12 -9.29
N VAL A 108 13.05 1.14 -9.21
CA VAL A 108 12.31 0.58 -8.08
C VAL A 108 12.50 -0.93 -8.02
N GLY A 109 12.47 -1.63 -9.16
CA GLY A 109 12.68 -3.07 -9.21
C GLY A 109 14.02 -3.50 -8.62
N ALA A 110 15.12 -2.83 -8.97
CA ALA A 110 16.42 -3.08 -8.33
C ALA A 110 16.45 -2.61 -6.86
N GLY A 111 15.66 -1.59 -6.51
CA GLY A 111 15.53 -1.13 -5.13
C GLY A 111 14.90 -2.17 -4.21
N ILE A 112 13.90 -2.87 -4.68
CA ILE A 112 13.24 -4.00 -3.99
C ILE A 112 14.10 -5.26 -4.08
N GLY A 113 14.67 -5.54 -5.26
CA GLY A 113 15.33 -6.79 -5.58
C GLY A 113 14.39 -7.81 -6.21
N ARG A 114 14.95 -8.87 -6.77
CA ARG A 114 14.19 -9.91 -7.48
C ARG A 114 14.05 -11.21 -6.69
N GLU A 115 14.96 -11.47 -5.77
CA GLU A 115 14.91 -12.64 -4.90
C GLU A 115 14.18 -12.27 -3.61
N GLY A 116 12.96 -12.80 -3.44
CA GLY A 116 12.18 -12.43 -2.27
C GLY A 116 10.73 -12.86 -2.35
N ILE A 117 9.95 -12.37 -1.40
CA ILE A 117 8.55 -12.79 -1.20
C ILE A 117 7.65 -11.55 -1.07
N LEU A 118 6.53 -11.58 -1.81
CA LEU A 118 5.38 -10.74 -1.56
C LEU A 118 4.38 -11.52 -0.69
N THR A 119 3.96 -10.91 0.41
CA THR A 119 2.99 -11.48 1.35
C THR A 119 1.79 -10.55 1.46
N VAL A 120 0.58 -11.08 1.31
CA VAL A 120 -0.68 -10.40 1.56
C VAL A 120 -1.37 -11.06 2.74
N ILE A 121 -1.72 -10.26 3.75
CA ILE A 121 -2.45 -10.71 4.93
C ILE A 121 -3.79 -9.98 4.96
N LYS A 122 -4.90 -10.73 4.87
CA LYS A 122 -6.27 -10.21 4.94
C LYS A 122 -6.85 -10.55 6.30
N ASP A 123 -6.97 -9.55 7.17
CA ASP A 123 -7.63 -9.68 8.47
C ASP A 123 -9.09 -9.20 8.32
N ILE A 124 -10.03 -10.10 8.47
CA ILE A 124 -11.46 -9.84 8.36
C ILE A 124 -12.16 -9.91 9.73
N GLY A 125 -11.38 -9.90 10.81
CA GLY A 125 -11.91 -9.99 12.19
C GLY A 125 -12.29 -11.39 12.63
N GLU A 126 -11.93 -12.44 11.88
CA GLU A 126 -12.00 -13.84 12.28
C GLU A 126 -10.76 -14.24 13.12
N ARG A 127 -10.75 -15.50 13.63
CA ARG A 127 -9.68 -15.94 14.54
C ARG A 127 -8.29 -15.92 13.90
N GLU A 128 -8.20 -16.27 12.63
CA GLU A 128 -6.93 -16.32 11.89
C GLU A 128 -7.05 -15.51 10.57
N PRO A 129 -6.12 -14.59 10.30
CA PRO A 129 -6.06 -13.88 9.04
C PRO A 129 -5.72 -14.80 7.87
N PHE A 130 -6.29 -14.54 6.70
CA PHE A 130 -5.88 -15.21 5.47
C PHE A 130 -4.53 -14.67 5.01
N THR A 131 -3.59 -15.56 4.71
CA THR A 131 -2.25 -15.19 4.25
C THR A 131 -1.94 -15.85 2.92
N GLY A 132 -1.73 -15.04 1.89
CA GLY A 132 -1.20 -15.47 0.59
C GLY A 132 0.24 -15.02 0.42
N ARG A 133 1.06 -15.86 -0.25
CA ARG A 133 2.47 -15.59 -0.49
C ARG A 133 2.85 -16.02 -1.90
N ILE A 134 3.64 -15.20 -2.58
CA ILE A 134 4.25 -15.54 -3.86
C ILE A 134 5.72 -15.11 -3.86
N GLU A 135 6.53 -15.75 -4.68
CA GLU A 135 7.87 -15.25 -5.02
C GLU A 135 7.75 -13.99 -5.87
N LEU A 136 8.67 -13.05 -5.68
CA LEU A 136 8.74 -11.85 -6.50
C LEU A 136 9.01 -12.24 -7.96
N GLN A 137 8.35 -11.55 -8.88
CA GLN A 137 8.56 -11.73 -10.32
C GLN A 137 9.64 -10.78 -10.85
N SER A 138 9.59 -9.53 -10.40
CA SER A 138 10.50 -8.49 -10.92
C SER A 138 10.95 -7.47 -9.87
N GLY A 139 10.26 -7.36 -8.74
CA GLY A 139 10.41 -6.27 -7.78
C GLY A 139 9.75 -4.95 -8.22
N GLU A 140 9.16 -4.90 -9.43
CA GLU A 140 8.37 -3.76 -9.92
C GLU A 140 6.95 -3.81 -9.38
N ILE A 141 6.76 -3.70 -8.15
CA ILE A 141 5.57 -3.81 -7.29
C ILE A 141 4.24 -4.08 -8.02
N ALA A 142 3.97 -3.39 -9.15
CA ALA A 142 2.75 -3.58 -9.94
C ALA A 142 2.68 -4.97 -10.57
N GLU A 143 3.77 -5.47 -11.11
CA GLU A 143 3.86 -6.80 -11.71
C GLU A 143 3.72 -7.88 -10.63
N ASP A 144 4.37 -7.68 -9.47
CA ASP A 144 4.28 -8.61 -8.35
C ASP A 144 2.87 -8.66 -7.75
N VAL A 145 2.18 -7.52 -7.67
CA VAL A 145 0.76 -7.46 -7.24
C VAL A 145 -0.15 -8.14 -8.25
N ALA A 146 0.04 -7.91 -9.56
CA ALA A 146 -0.72 -8.62 -10.59
C ALA A 146 -0.50 -10.14 -10.51
N ALA A 147 0.75 -10.57 -10.36
CA ALA A 147 1.10 -11.98 -10.17
C ALA A 147 0.45 -12.59 -8.92
N TYR A 148 0.38 -11.85 -7.81
CA TYR A 148 -0.34 -12.29 -6.62
C TYR A 148 -1.81 -12.61 -6.90
N TYR A 149 -2.51 -11.72 -7.61
CA TYR A 149 -3.91 -11.96 -7.97
C TYR A 149 -4.07 -13.21 -8.86
N VAL A 150 -3.18 -13.38 -9.83
CA VAL A 150 -3.25 -14.54 -10.73
C VAL A 150 -2.90 -15.84 -10.01
N LEU A 151 -1.80 -15.87 -9.26
CA LEU A 151 -1.25 -17.10 -8.67
C LEU A 151 -1.95 -17.51 -7.37
N SER A 152 -2.32 -16.53 -6.54
CA SER A 152 -2.90 -16.79 -5.21
C SER A 152 -4.42 -16.68 -5.20
N GLU A 153 -4.98 -15.65 -5.87
CA GLU A 153 -6.44 -15.39 -5.89
C GLU A 153 -7.13 -16.01 -7.12
N GLN A 154 -6.37 -16.44 -8.13
CA GLN A 154 -6.86 -16.97 -9.41
C GLN A 154 -7.75 -15.98 -10.18
N ILE A 155 -7.46 -14.69 -10.05
CA ILE A 155 -8.16 -13.61 -10.73
C ILE A 155 -7.23 -12.98 -11.77
N PRO A 156 -7.50 -13.09 -13.07
CA PRO A 156 -6.73 -12.39 -14.10
C PRO A 156 -6.79 -10.88 -13.84
N THR A 157 -5.63 -10.29 -13.59
CA THR A 157 -5.51 -8.90 -13.12
C THR A 157 -4.38 -8.18 -13.84
N VAL A 158 -4.67 -6.97 -14.32
CA VAL A 158 -3.66 -5.99 -14.68
C VAL A 158 -3.56 -4.98 -13.53
N CYS A 159 -2.33 -4.71 -13.08
CA CYS A 159 -2.03 -3.68 -12.09
C CYS A 159 -1.12 -2.64 -12.70
N ALA A 160 -1.49 -1.37 -12.60
CA ALA A 160 -0.62 -0.26 -12.97
C ALA A 160 -0.52 0.73 -11.81
N LEU A 161 0.71 1.07 -11.45
CA LEU A 161 1.03 1.94 -10.32
C LEU A 161 2.02 3.01 -10.78
N GLY A 162 1.81 4.24 -10.35
CA GLY A 162 2.68 5.35 -10.69
C GLY A 162 2.91 6.30 -9.53
N VAL A 163 4.17 6.69 -9.31
CA VAL A 163 4.58 7.78 -8.40
C VAL A 163 5.63 8.60 -9.12
N LEU A 164 5.33 9.86 -9.35
CA LEU A 164 6.26 10.83 -9.93
C LEU A 164 6.74 11.77 -8.84
N VAL A 165 8.06 11.76 -8.62
CA VAL A 165 8.74 12.63 -7.66
C VAL A 165 9.38 13.79 -8.44
N ASP A 166 9.14 15.01 -8.00
CA ASP A 166 9.70 16.20 -8.63
C ASP A 166 11.17 16.44 -8.20
N ARG A 167 11.82 17.43 -8.81
CA ARG A 167 13.24 17.78 -8.55
C ARG A 167 13.47 18.27 -7.12
N ASP A 168 12.48 18.86 -6.48
CA ASP A 168 12.51 19.27 -5.07
C ASP A 168 12.22 18.10 -4.11
N GLN A 169 12.08 16.87 -4.64
CA GLN A 169 11.75 15.64 -3.96
C GLN A 169 10.30 15.55 -3.47
N SER A 170 9.44 16.51 -3.75
CA SER A 170 8.00 16.40 -3.47
C SER A 170 7.31 15.44 -4.44
N VAL A 171 6.16 14.92 -4.04
CA VAL A 171 5.36 14.04 -4.90
C VAL A 171 4.51 14.89 -5.84
N LYS A 172 4.83 14.85 -7.13
CA LYS A 172 4.10 15.60 -8.17
C LYS A 172 2.74 14.98 -8.46
N CYS A 173 2.71 13.67 -8.66
CA CYS A 173 1.49 12.90 -8.81
C CYS A 173 1.71 11.43 -8.44
N ALA A 174 0.65 10.78 -7.95
CA ALA A 174 0.64 9.36 -7.65
C ALA A 174 -0.78 8.80 -7.83
N GLY A 175 -0.85 7.55 -8.28
CA GLY A 175 -2.10 6.83 -8.48
C GLY A 175 -1.88 5.47 -9.11
N GLY A 176 -2.98 4.75 -9.31
CA GLY A 176 -2.93 3.44 -9.92
C GLY A 176 -4.31 2.85 -10.15
N TYR A 177 -4.32 1.71 -10.82
CA TYR A 177 -5.54 0.94 -11.04
C TYR A 177 -5.28 -0.57 -11.03
N LEU A 178 -6.34 -1.30 -10.70
CA LEU A 178 -6.49 -2.74 -10.90
C LEU A 178 -7.61 -2.95 -11.91
N LEU A 179 -7.32 -3.64 -13.02
CA LEU A 179 -8.32 -4.18 -13.94
C LEU A 179 -8.43 -5.68 -13.75
N GLN A 180 -9.62 -6.16 -13.50
CA GLN A 180 -9.87 -7.58 -13.19
C GLN A 180 -10.93 -8.14 -14.14
N LEU A 181 -10.62 -9.29 -14.73
CA LEU A 181 -11.58 -10.02 -15.53
C LEU A 181 -12.49 -10.86 -14.64
N MET A 182 -13.78 -10.75 -14.88
CA MET A 182 -14.80 -11.54 -14.19
C MET A 182 -14.97 -12.90 -14.86
N PRO A 183 -15.43 -13.93 -14.13
CA PRO A 183 -15.69 -15.25 -14.69
C PRO A 183 -16.62 -15.18 -15.91
N GLY A 184 -16.26 -15.92 -16.96
CA GLY A 184 -17.03 -15.96 -18.21
C GLY A 184 -16.71 -14.86 -19.21
N ALA A 185 -15.72 -14.00 -18.94
CA ALA A 185 -15.26 -12.99 -19.89
C ALA A 185 -14.81 -13.64 -21.23
N PRO A 186 -15.19 -13.07 -22.38
CA PRO A 186 -14.76 -13.56 -23.70
C PRO A 186 -13.24 -13.53 -23.86
N ALA A 187 -12.64 -14.54 -24.50
CA ALA A 187 -11.18 -14.63 -24.68
C ALA A 187 -10.57 -13.39 -25.35
N GLY A 188 -11.23 -12.83 -26.37
CA GLY A 188 -10.75 -11.61 -27.06
C GLY A 188 -10.76 -10.33 -26.21
N LEU A 189 -11.37 -10.36 -25.03
CA LEU A 189 -11.38 -9.21 -24.10
C LEU A 189 -10.01 -8.99 -23.47
N VAL A 190 -9.23 -10.04 -23.26
CA VAL A 190 -7.86 -9.95 -22.75
C VAL A 190 -7.00 -9.12 -23.71
N ASP A 191 -6.99 -9.50 -25.00
CA ASP A 191 -6.19 -8.82 -26.02
C ASP A 191 -6.60 -7.33 -26.16
N LEU A 192 -7.90 -7.05 -26.06
CA LEU A 192 -8.41 -5.68 -26.09
C LEU A 192 -7.90 -4.86 -24.90
N LEU A 193 -7.94 -5.43 -23.68
CA LEU A 193 -7.48 -4.72 -22.48
C LEU A 193 -5.96 -4.53 -22.49
N GLU A 194 -5.19 -5.51 -22.95
CA GLU A 194 -3.74 -5.37 -23.12
C GLU A 194 -3.40 -4.23 -24.09
N TYR A 195 -4.08 -4.17 -25.23
CA TYR A 195 -3.93 -3.07 -26.17
C TYR A 195 -4.26 -1.71 -25.52
N ARG A 196 -5.39 -1.62 -24.80
CA ARG A 196 -5.82 -0.39 -24.12
C ARG A 196 -4.83 0.08 -23.04
N VAL A 197 -4.34 -0.85 -22.24
CA VAL A 197 -3.33 -0.56 -21.22
C VAL A 197 -2.04 -0.04 -21.86
N ALA A 198 -1.60 -0.64 -22.97
CA ALA A 198 -0.44 -0.18 -23.71
C ALA A 198 -0.63 1.21 -24.33
N ASP A 199 -1.82 1.51 -24.87
CA ASP A 199 -2.18 2.79 -25.47
C ASP A 199 -2.28 3.91 -24.42
N VAL A 200 -2.90 3.67 -23.27
CA VAL A 200 -2.94 4.60 -22.13
C VAL A 200 -1.53 4.83 -21.57
N GLY A 201 -0.71 3.79 -21.50
CA GLY A 201 0.66 3.85 -21.03
C GLY A 201 0.79 4.22 -19.55
N SER A 202 1.76 5.08 -19.20
CA SER A 202 2.06 5.40 -17.81
C SER A 202 0.94 6.20 -17.13
N VAL A 203 0.52 5.73 -15.95
CA VAL A 203 -0.43 6.44 -15.08
C VAL A 203 0.06 7.86 -14.75
N THR A 204 1.34 7.99 -14.39
CA THR A 204 1.91 9.31 -14.06
C THR A 204 1.91 10.27 -15.22
N ALA A 205 2.08 9.79 -16.45
CA ALA A 205 2.02 10.64 -17.65
C ALA A 205 0.60 11.20 -17.89
N ARG A 206 -0.45 10.47 -17.55
CA ARG A 206 -1.83 10.94 -17.63
C ARG A 206 -2.15 11.95 -16.51
N LEU A 207 -1.75 11.63 -15.28
CA LEU A 207 -1.92 12.54 -14.13
C LEU A 207 -1.13 13.84 -14.30
N GLU A 208 0.08 13.81 -14.86
CA GLU A 208 0.90 14.99 -15.13
C GLU A 208 0.26 15.91 -16.18
N LYS A 209 -0.49 15.35 -17.14
CA LYS A 209 -1.30 16.11 -18.11
C LYS A 209 -2.58 16.71 -17.53
N GLY A 210 -2.83 16.53 -16.22
CA GLY A 210 -3.97 17.08 -15.52
C GLY A 210 -5.22 16.19 -15.49
N MET A 211 -5.13 14.96 -16.01
CA MET A 211 -6.19 13.97 -15.84
C MET A 211 -6.24 13.50 -14.39
N ASP A 212 -7.41 13.09 -13.93
CA ASP A 212 -7.58 12.36 -12.68
C ASP A 212 -7.77 10.85 -12.95
N MET A 213 -7.81 10.05 -11.88
CA MET A 213 -7.93 8.59 -12.03
C MET A 213 -9.29 8.14 -12.54
N ARG A 214 -10.35 8.96 -12.45
CA ARG A 214 -11.64 8.70 -13.10
C ARG A 214 -11.51 8.81 -14.61
N GLN A 215 -10.91 9.89 -15.10
CA GLN A 215 -10.68 10.11 -16.52
C GLN A 215 -9.76 9.03 -17.12
N VAL A 216 -8.75 8.57 -16.36
CA VAL A 216 -7.92 7.43 -16.77
C VAL A 216 -8.74 6.15 -16.89
N ALA A 217 -9.64 5.87 -15.96
CA ALA A 217 -10.53 4.71 -16.02
C ALA A 217 -11.50 4.77 -17.20
N GLU A 218 -12.06 5.95 -17.48
CA GLU A 218 -12.94 6.20 -18.65
C GLU A 218 -12.18 6.02 -19.98
N GLU A 219 -10.92 6.46 -20.06
CA GLU A 219 -10.05 6.25 -21.23
C GLU A 219 -9.75 4.76 -21.45
N LEU A 220 -9.36 4.04 -20.39
CA LEU A 220 -9.09 2.59 -20.43
C LEU A 220 -10.28 1.77 -20.91
N LEU A 221 -11.47 2.10 -20.43
CA LEU A 221 -12.70 1.35 -20.70
C LEU A 221 -13.64 2.09 -21.68
N TYR A 222 -13.08 2.97 -22.52
CA TYR A 222 -13.84 3.71 -23.53
C TYR A 222 -14.63 2.76 -24.45
N GLY A 223 -15.94 3.02 -24.59
CA GLY A 223 -16.85 2.20 -25.37
C GLY A 223 -17.33 0.91 -24.71
N MET A 224 -16.99 0.67 -23.44
CA MET A 224 -17.38 -0.52 -22.67
C MET A 224 -18.47 -0.22 -21.63
N ASP A 225 -19.12 0.94 -21.69
CA ASP A 225 -20.19 1.35 -20.77
C ASP A 225 -19.77 1.26 -19.30
N LEU A 226 -18.67 1.97 -18.94
CA LEU A 226 -18.19 1.98 -17.54
C LEU A 226 -19.22 2.58 -16.60
N GLN A 227 -19.70 1.77 -15.66
CA GLN A 227 -20.60 2.15 -14.60
C GLN A 227 -19.82 2.31 -13.29
N LEU A 228 -19.72 3.55 -12.79
CA LEU A 228 -19.10 3.81 -11.49
C LEU A 228 -20.07 3.39 -10.38
N MET A 229 -19.59 2.53 -9.48
CA MET A 229 -20.38 1.97 -8.38
C MET A 229 -20.09 2.69 -7.06
N GLU A 230 -18.84 3.09 -6.86
CA GLU A 230 -18.35 3.75 -5.64
C GLU A 230 -17.36 4.84 -5.99
N GLU A 231 -17.38 5.91 -5.19
CA GLU A 231 -16.36 6.93 -5.12
C GLU A 231 -16.31 7.52 -3.73
N HIS A 232 -15.13 7.53 -3.12
CA HIS A 232 -14.95 8.10 -1.79
C HIS A 232 -13.51 8.61 -1.59
N PRO A 233 -13.30 9.56 -0.65
CA PRO A 233 -11.97 10.05 -0.33
C PRO A 233 -11.15 8.97 0.38
N VAL A 234 -9.84 9.00 0.16
CA VAL A 234 -8.85 8.15 0.86
C VAL A 234 -7.72 9.00 1.42
N ALA A 235 -7.04 8.51 2.45
CA ALA A 235 -5.99 9.26 3.12
C ALA A 235 -4.89 8.37 3.71
N TYR A 236 -3.74 8.98 4.00
CA TYR A 236 -2.75 8.37 4.89
C TYR A 236 -3.22 8.54 6.34
N GLU A 237 -3.62 7.46 6.97
CA GLU A 237 -4.20 7.48 8.31
C GLU A 237 -3.57 6.44 9.23
N CYS A 238 -3.01 6.88 10.35
CA CYS A 238 -2.51 5.99 11.37
C CYS A 238 -3.45 6.00 12.58
N LYS A 239 -4.01 4.85 12.92
CA LYS A 239 -4.89 4.64 14.06
C LYS A 239 -4.13 4.21 15.33
N CYS A 240 -2.85 4.62 15.50
CA CYS A 240 -2.11 4.38 16.73
C CYS A 240 -2.64 5.26 17.87
N SER A 241 -2.47 4.78 19.10
CA SER A 241 -2.84 5.52 20.31
C SER A 241 -2.00 5.05 21.48
N ARG A 242 -1.90 5.88 22.53
CA ARG A 242 -1.20 5.50 23.78
C ARG A 242 -1.71 4.15 24.30
N LYS A 243 -3.01 3.92 24.31
CA LYS A 243 -3.63 2.66 24.74
C LYS A 243 -3.17 1.43 23.93
N LYS A 244 -2.99 1.58 22.60
CA LYS A 244 -2.47 0.49 21.77
C LYS A 244 -1.01 0.20 22.08
N VAL A 245 -0.21 1.23 22.34
CA VAL A 245 1.20 1.07 22.74
C VAL A 245 1.28 0.42 24.12
N GLU A 246 0.46 0.84 25.08
CA GLU A 246 0.32 0.20 26.40
C GLU A 246 0.02 -1.30 26.28
N SER A 247 -0.96 -1.66 25.43
CA SER A 247 -1.28 -3.07 25.16
C SER A 247 -0.10 -3.85 24.54
N ALA A 248 0.68 -3.21 23.68
CA ALA A 248 1.87 -3.82 23.10
C ALA A 248 2.96 -4.03 24.15
N LEU A 249 3.22 -3.04 25.01
CA LEU A 249 4.16 -3.17 26.14
C LEU A 249 3.76 -4.32 27.08
N VAL A 250 2.48 -4.39 27.43
CA VAL A 250 1.95 -5.49 28.25
C VAL A 250 2.16 -6.86 27.59
N SER A 251 2.04 -6.95 26.26
CA SER A 251 2.21 -8.21 25.52
C SER A 251 3.66 -8.71 25.46
N MET A 252 4.65 -7.86 25.78
CA MET A 252 6.07 -8.26 25.86
C MET A 252 6.35 -9.17 27.07
N GLY A 253 5.46 -9.18 28.04
CA GLY A 253 5.56 -10.00 29.23
C GLY A 253 6.13 -9.28 30.44
N ARG A 254 5.93 -9.91 31.60
CA ARG A 254 6.24 -9.32 32.89
C ARG A 254 7.74 -9.06 33.11
N GLU A 255 8.55 -10.05 32.78
CA GLU A 255 10.02 -9.98 33.00
C GLU A 255 10.65 -8.82 32.21
N GLU A 256 10.22 -8.63 30.95
CA GLU A 256 10.71 -7.54 30.11
C GLU A 256 10.26 -6.17 30.62
N MET A 257 9.02 -6.07 31.10
CA MET A 257 8.53 -4.82 31.70
C MET A 257 9.26 -4.49 33.04
N GLU A 258 9.53 -5.48 33.87
CA GLU A 258 10.32 -5.31 35.12
C GLU A 258 11.73 -4.83 34.80
N ARG A 259 12.39 -5.41 33.79
CA ARG A 259 13.70 -4.99 33.30
C ARG A 259 13.70 -3.53 32.83
N MET A 260 12.71 -3.12 32.02
CA MET A 260 12.58 -1.73 31.57
C MET A 260 12.42 -0.74 32.74
N ILE A 261 11.66 -1.11 33.78
CA ILE A 261 11.48 -0.29 35.00
C ILE A 261 12.77 -0.12 35.79
N GLU A 262 13.63 -1.16 35.81
CA GLU A 262 14.90 -1.13 36.54
C GLU A 262 15.99 -0.35 35.79
N GLU A 263 16.07 -0.53 34.44
CA GLU A 263 17.16 0.02 33.64
C GLU A 263 16.91 1.47 33.18
N GLU A 264 15.65 1.89 33.02
CA GLU A 264 15.28 3.17 32.39
C GLU A 264 14.36 3.99 33.32
N GLU A 265 14.67 5.29 33.47
CA GLU A 265 13.74 6.23 34.15
C GLU A 265 12.52 6.54 33.32
N GLN A 266 12.69 6.49 31.98
CA GLN A 266 11.68 6.82 30.99
C GLN A 266 11.98 6.09 29.69
N ILE A 267 10.98 5.42 29.11
CA ILE A 267 11.06 4.82 27.78
C ILE A 267 10.28 5.63 26.77
N SER A 268 10.72 5.60 25.51
CA SER A 268 10.03 6.22 24.39
C SER A 268 9.77 5.19 23.29
N VAL A 269 8.51 5.04 22.89
CA VAL A 269 8.09 4.15 21.81
C VAL A 269 7.63 4.98 20.63
N THR A 270 8.29 4.80 19.50
CA THR A 270 7.94 5.50 18.25
C THR A 270 7.09 4.61 17.38
N CYS A 271 5.98 5.13 16.88
CA CYS A 271 5.13 4.42 15.94
C CYS A 271 5.80 4.36 14.56
N GLN A 272 6.09 3.17 14.06
CA GLN A 272 6.72 2.97 12.74
C GLN A 272 5.89 3.50 11.56
N PHE A 273 4.57 3.69 11.73
CA PHE A 273 3.69 4.17 10.66
C PHE A 273 3.57 5.70 10.58
N CYS A 274 3.73 6.43 11.68
CA CYS A 274 3.49 7.89 11.68
C CYS A 274 4.48 8.71 12.48
N ASP A 275 5.55 8.08 12.99
CA ASP A 275 6.60 8.67 13.83
C ASP A 275 6.09 9.37 15.12
N ALA A 276 4.84 9.12 15.51
CA ALA A 276 4.33 9.59 16.79
C ALA A 276 5.10 8.93 17.93
N VAL A 277 5.59 9.74 18.87
CA VAL A 277 6.37 9.29 20.03
C VAL A 277 5.47 9.22 21.25
N TYR A 278 5.47 8.07 21.92
CA TYR A 278 4.76 7.81 23.16
C TYR A 278 5.77 7.57 24.28
N THR A 279 5.75 8.42 25.30
CA THR A 279 6.69 8.38 26.40
C THR A 279 6.02 7.81 27.65
N PHE A 280 6.71 6.89 28.34
CA PHE A 280 6.25 6.24 29.55
C PHE A 280 7.30 6.40 30.64
N GLY A 281 6.93 7.03 31.74
CA GLY A 281 7.77 7.10 32.94
C GLY A 281 7.65 5.82 33.76
N ARG A 282 8.54 5.67 34.76
CA ARG A 282 8.55 4.52 35.67
C ARG A 282 7.17 4.24 36.30
N LYS A 283 6.45 5.29 36.72
CA LYS A 283 5.10 5.15 37.30
C LYS A 283 4.09 4.57 36.32
N ASP A 284 4.12 5.01 35.05
CA ASP A 284 3.23 4.50 34.03
C ASP A 284 3.45 2.99 33.80
N LEU A 285 4.72 2.55 33.73
CA LEU A 285 5.09 1.15 33.55
C LEU A 285 4.69 0.28 34.74
N GLU A 286 4.88 0.78 36.00
CA GLU A 286 4.46 0.09 37.20
C GLU A 286 2.92 -0.10 37.25
N GLU A 287 2.14 0.90 36.81
CA GLU A 287 0.68 0.83 36.72
C GLU A 287 0.25 -0.21 35.67
N LEU A 288 0.87 -0.21 34.52
CA LEU A 288 0.63 -1.21 33.47
C LEU A 288 0.94 -2.62 33.98
N LEU A 289 2.06 -2.81 34.66
CA LEU A 289 2.46 -4.10 35.24
C LEU A 289 1.46 -4.61 36.30
N ARG A 290 0.89 -3.72 37.10
CA ARG A 290 -0.18 -4.07 38.06
C ARG A 290 -1.49 -4.46 37.39
N SER A 291 -1.82 -3.83 36.26
CA SER A 291 -3.06 -4.13 35.50
C SER A 291 -3.05 -5.51 34.85
N THR A 292 -1.87 -6.10 34.62
CA THR A 292 -1.69 -7.46 34.08
C THR A 292 -1.96 -8.60 35.09
N LYS A 293 -2.24 -8.28 36.37
CA LYS A 293 -2.52 -9.28 37.41
C LYS A 293 -3.99 -9.79 37.44
N LYS A 294 -4.80 -9.41 36.45
CA LYS A 294 -6.16 -9.95 36.29
C LYS A 294 -6.23 -10.74 34.99
#